data_d1b4b5e7d86ff1e294f99f9d1cdc52b7
#
_entry.id   d1b4b5e7d86ff1e294f99f9d1cdc52b7
#
_cell.length_a   1.000
_cell.length_b   1.000
_cell.length_c   1.000
_cell.angle_alpha   90.00
_cell.angle_beta   90.00
_cell.angle_gamma   90.00
#
_symmetry.space_group_name_H-M   'P 1'
#
loop_
_entity.id
_entity.type
_entity.pdbx_description
1 polymer ?
#
loop_
_entity_poly.entity_id
_entity_poly.type
_entity_poly.pdbx_seq_one_letter_code
_entity_poly.pdbx_strand_id
1 'polypeptide(L)'
;HRRYIELCPNINEQFKFFKRVIYENLGIIEFDTLIERLKTEKRALCIVNTKKCAQQLYEQLSGDGVYHLSTSMYPKHRKKILAQIKERMSDKSKSCVLISTSLVEAGVDLDFNSVYRQVAGVDSVIQAAGRCNREGIEKKENSKVYIFDINGMKTVPGQSLQSSITKGLLQDLSLIHIS
;
A
#
# COMPACT_ATOMS: atom_id res chain seq x y z
N HIS A 1 26.57 -6.72 -12.11
CA HIS A 1 25.13 -6.54 -12.31
C HIS A 1 24.25 -7.79 -12.04
N ARG A 2 24.83 -8.99 -11.88
CA ARG A 2 24.08 -10.23 -11.61
C ARG A 2 23.86 -10.57 -10.13
N ARG A 3 24.50 -9.87 -9.19
CA ARG A 3 24.47 -10.23 -7.75
C ARG A 3 23.23 -9.74 -6.97
N TYR A 4 22.43 -8.83 -7.54
CA TYR A 4 21.23 -8.32 -6.83
C TYR A 4 19.99 -9.17 -7.01
N ILE A 5 19.99 -10.13 -7.92
CA ILE A 5 18.84 -10.99 -8.23
C ILE A 5 18.79 -12.24 -7.35
N GLU A 6 19.91 -12.64 -6.75
CA GLU A 6 20.02 -13.89 -5.96
C GLU A 6 19.61 -13.76 -4.48
N LEU A 7 19.26 -12.54 -3.99
CA LEU A 7 18.95 -12.31 -2.57
C LEU A 7 17.45 -12.40 -2.21
N CYS A 8 16.56 -12.63 -3.17
CA CYS A 8 15.14 -12.83 -2.91
C CYS A 8 14.71 -14.25 -3.29
N PRO A 9 14.55 -15.16 -2.34
CA PRO A 9 13.86 -16.41 -2.61
C PRO A 9 12.41 -16.11 -2.97
N ASN A 10 11.92 -16.65 -4.10
CA ASN A 10 10.56 -16.48 -4.65
C ASN A 10 10.31 -15.26 -5.56
N ILE A 11 11.29 -14.78 -6.30
CA ILE A 11 11.11 -13.75 -7.34
C ILE A 11 9.96 -14.12 -8.30
N ASN A 12 9.85 -15.36 -8.70
CA ASN A 12 8.82 -15.82 -9.65
C ASN A 12 7.38 -15.74 -9.11
N GLU A 13 7.16 -15.98 -7.82
CA GLU A 13 5.83 -15.81 -7.21
C GLU A 13 5.50 -14.34 -7.01
N GLN A 14 6.47 -13.53 -6.60
CA GLN A 14 6.32 -12.10 -6.46
C GLN A 14 5.98 -11.43 -7.79
N PHE A 15 6.61 -11.84 -8.89
CA PHE A 15 6.29 -11.34 -10.24
C PHE A 15 4.88 -11.71 -10.72
N LYS A 16 4.29 -12.79 -10.23
CA LYS A 16 2.89 -13.14 -10.58
C LYS A 16 1.89 -12.09 -10.07
N PHE A 17 2.14 -11.48 -8.91
CA PHE A 17 1.30 -10.41 -8.39
C PHE A 17 1.39 -9.14 -9.24
N PHE A 18 2.57 -8.82 -9.76
CA PHE A 18 2.77 -7.68 -10.65
C PHE A 18 1.93 -7.73 -11.93
N LYS A 19 1.60 -8.91 -12.40
CA LYS A 19 0.77 -9.08 -13.60
C LYS A 19 -0.72 -8.80 -13.38
N ARG A 20 -1.16 -8.75 -12.11
CA ARG A 20 -2.57 -8.62 -11.73
C ARG A 20 -2.99 -7.19 -11.39
N VAL A 21 -2.05 -6.27 -11.35
CA VAL A 21 -2.29 -4.89 -10.93
C VAL A 21 -1.65 -3.90 -11.89
N ILE A 22 -2.16 -2.68 -11.89
CA ILE A 22 -1.56 -1.55 -12.59
C ILE A 22 -0.77 -0.73 -11.57
N TYR A 23 0.48 -0.43 -11.87
CA TYR A 23 1.32 0.46 -11.08
C TYR A 23 1.25 1.87 -11.60
N GLU A 24 1.09 2.82 -10.70
CA GLU A 24 1.12 4.24 -11.01
C GLU A 24 2.01 4.97 -10.00
N ASN A 25 3.02 5.65 -10.51
CA ASN A 25 3.89 6.49 -9.68
C ASN A 25 3.32 7.91 -9.66
N LEU A 26 2.80 8.33 -8.51
CA LEU A 26 2.26 9.67 -8.30
C LEU A 26 3.35 10.71 -8.03
N GLY A 27 4.59 10.28 -7.78
CA GLY A 27 5.68 11.16 -7.40
C GLY A 27 5.47 11.77 -6.01
N ILE A 28 5.95 12.98 -5.85
CA ILE A 28 5.76 13.77 -4.62
C ILE A 28 4.43 14.51 -4.73
N ILE A 29 3.52 14.23 -3.81
CA ILE A 29 2.19 14.86 -3.76
C ILE A 29 2.00 15.62 -2.45
N GLU A 30 1.07 16.57 -2.45
CA GLU A 30 0.65 17.24 -1.23
C GLU A 30 -0.20 16.32 -0.36
N PHE A 31 -0.14 16.53 0.95
CA PHE A 31 -0.92 15.77 1.92
C PHE A 31 -2.43 15.84 1.63
N ASP A 32 -2.93 17.03 1.29
CA ASP A 32 -4.34 17.24 0.94
C ASP A 32 -4.74 16.49 -0.33
N THR A 33 -3.85 16.40 -1.31
CA THR A 33 -4.07 15.62 -2.53
C THR A 33 -4.26 14.13 -2.21
N LEU A 34 -3.45 13.58 -1.31
CA LEU A 34 -3.60 12.20 -0.86
C LEU A 34 -4.96 11.97 -0.17
N ILE A 35 -5.36 12.89 0.69
CA ILE A 35 -6.65 12.83 1.39
C ILE A 35 -7.81 12.84 0.39
N GLU A 36 -7.80 13.74 -0.57
CA GLU A 36 -8.85 13.82 -1.59
C GLU A 36 -8.93 12.54 -2.43
N ARG A 37 -7.80 11.97 -2.80
CA ARG A 37 -7.76 10.69 -3.52
C ARG A 37 -8.35 9.56 -2.69
N LEU A 38 -7.99 9.45 -1.42
CA LEU A 38 -8.49 8.40 -0.52
C LEU A 38 -9.99 8.53 -0.24
N LYS A 39 -10.53 9.74 -0.21
CA LYS A 39 -11.98 9.99 -0.06
C LYS A 39 -12.79 9.44 -1.25
N THR A 40 -12.21 9.39 -2.43
CA THR A 40 -12.88 8.87 -3.63
C THR A 40 -12.80 7.37 -3.77
N GLU A 41 -11.92 6.72 -2.99
CA GLU A 41 -11.72 5.28 -3.04
C GLU A 41 -12.81 4.51 -2.29
N LYS A 42 -13.28 3.43 -2.88
CA LYS A 42 -14.24 2.54 -2.23
C LYS A 42 -13.56 1.57 -1.28
N ARG A 43 -12.49 0.93 -1.74
CA ARG A 43 -11.69 -0.03 -0.96
C ARG A 43 -10.21 0.23 -1.18
N ALA A 44 -9.59 0.89 -0.23
CA ALA A 44 -8.20 1.27 -0.31
C ALA A 44 -7.41 0.94 0.95
N LEU A 45 -6.19 0.52 0.75
CA LEU A 45 -5.17 0.41 1.78
C LEU A 45 -4.13 1.50 1.56
N CYS A 46 -3.88 2.32 2.56
CA CYS A 46 -2.83 3.33 2.52
C CYS A 46 -1.75 3.01 3.55
N ILE A 47 -0.53 2.81 3.09
CA ILE A 47 0.61 2.48 3.94
C ILE A 47 1.60 3.64 3.90
N VAL A 48 1.87 4.20 5.06
CA VAL A 48 2.80 5.32 5.26
C VAL A 48 3.95 4.92 6.18
N ASN A 49 5.04 5.70 6.17
CA ASN A 49 6.28 5.33 6.83
C ASN A 49 6.33 5.71 8.31
N THR A 50 5.47 6.61 8.77
CA THR A 50 5.48 7.11 10.15
C THR A 50 4.12 7.03 10.81
N LYS A 51 4.10 6.78 12.11
CA LYS A 51 2.88 6.77 12.92
C LYS A 51 2.18 8.13 12.92
N LYS A 52 2.96 9.20 12.95
CA LYS A 52 2.44 10.57 12.91
C LYS A 52 1.67 10.82 11.62
N CYS A 53 2.22 10.42 10.48
CA CYS A 53 1.55 10.55 9.19
C CYS A 53 0.26 9.73 9.15
N ALA A 54 0.30 8.49 9.61
CA ALA A 54 -0.86 7.62 9.65
C ALA A 54 -1.99 8.20 10.53
N GLN A 55 -1.64 8.73 11.69
CA GLN A 55 -2.59 9.36 12.59
C GLN A 55 -3.22 10.61 11.98
N GLN A 56 -2.42 11.47 11.36
CA GLN A 56 -2.91 12.68 10.69
C GLN A 56 -3.86 12.34 9.53
N LEU A 57 -3.53 11.34 8.73
CA LEU A 57 -4.42 10.85 7.66
C LEU A 57 -5.74 10.33 8.23
N TYR A 58 -5.68 9.51 9.26
CA TYR A 58 -6.86 8.97 9.90
C TYR A 58 -7.78 10.06 10.46
N GLU A 59 -7.22 11.05 11.14
CA GLU A 59 -7.97 12.19 11.70
C GLU A 59 -8.63 13.04 10.62
N GLN A 60 -7.94 13.29 9.52
CA GLN A 60 -8.45 14.09 8.39
C GLN A 60 -9.50 13.35 7.56
N LEU A 61 -9.37 12.03 7.43
CA LEU A 61 -10.33 11.21 6.71
C LEU A 61 -11.58 10.91 7.51
N SER A 62 -11.55 11.09 8.82
CA SER A 62 -12.54 10.71 9.82
C SER A 62 -13.97 10.49 9.26
N GLY A 63 -14.44 9.25 9.28
CA GLY A 63 -15.75 8.90 8.74
C GLY A 63 -16.04 7.42 8.85
N ASP A 64 -17.25 7.05 8.43
CA ASP A 64 -17.66 5.65 8.42
C ASP A 64 -16.82 4.84 7.42
N GLY A 65 -16.26 3.75 7.90
CA GLY A 65 -15.43 2.86 7.08
C GLY A 65 -13.95 3.23 6.98
N VAL A 66 -13.50 4.20 7.76
CA VAL A 66 -12.07 4.53 7.87
C VAL A 66 -11.50 3.88 9.12
N TYR A 67 -10.42 3.13 8.94
CA TYR A 67 -9.74 2.39 10.01
C TYR A 67 -8.25 2.72 10.05
N HIS A 68 -7.67 2.60 11.23
CA HIS A 68 -6.24 2.78 11.45
C HIS A 68 -5.65 1.57 12.17
N LEU A 69 -4.56 1.04 11.64
CA LEU A 69 -3.77 -0.01 12.27
C LEU A 69 -2.32 0.44 12.40
N SER A 70 -1.77 0.24 13.59
CA SER A 70 -0.38 0.56 13.90
C SER A 70 0.25 -0.61 14.68
N THR A 71 1.54 -0.81 14.46
CA THR A 71 2.34 -1.80 15.21
C THR A 71 2.41 -1.52 16.70
N SER A 72 2.19 -0.26 17.11
CA SER A 72 2.17 0.14 18.54
C SER A 72 0.85 -0.16 19.25
N MET A 73 -0.19 -0.59 18.54
CA MET A 73 -1.46 -0.96 19.17
C MET A 73 -1.34 -2.26 19.94
N TYR A 74 -2.06 -2.36 21.06
CA TYR A 74 -2.18 -3.63 21.80
C TYR A 74 -2.74 -4.73 20.89
N PRO A 75 -2.21 -5.96 20.97
CA PRO A 75 -2.66 -7.06 20.11
C PRO A 75 -4.17 -7.31 20.17
N LYS A 76 -4.78 -7.18 21.34
CA LYS A 76 -6.23 -7.33 21.52
C LYS A 76 -7.03 -6.26 20.77
N HIS A 77 -6.58 -5.01 20.81
CA HIS A 77 -7.21 -3.90 20.10
C HIS A 77 -7.06 -4.08 18.58
N ARG A 78 -5.87 -4.42 18.12
CA ARG A 78 -5.60 -4.73 16.71
C ARG A 78 -6.52 -5.84 16.18
N LYS A 79 -6.67 -6.90 16.94
CA LYS A 79 -7.54 -8.04 16.60
C LYS A 79 -9.00 -7.62 16.46
N LYS A 80 -9.48 -6.73 17.34
CA LYS A 80 -10.83 -6.17 17.27
C LYS A 80 -11.04 -5.34 16.00
N ILE A 81 -10.13 -4.44 15.69
CA ILE A 81 -10.20 -3.62 14.46
C ILE A 81 -10.16 -4.50 13.22
N LEU A 82 -9.29 -5.50 13.17
CA LEU A 82 -9.23 -6.44 12.06
C LEU A 82 -10.52 -7.21 11.85
N ALA A 83 -11.18 -7.62 12.92
CA ALA A 83 -12.49 -8.28 12.84
C ALA A 83 -13.55 -7.35 12.25
N GLN A 84 -13.57 -6.09 12.68
CA GLN A 84 -14.47 -5.06 12.14
C GLN A 84 -14.22 -4.79 10.64
N ILE A 85 -12.97 -4.72 10.23
CA ILE A 85 -12.59 -4.55 8.82
C ILE A 85 -13.07 -5.74 7.99
N LYS A 86 -12.82 -6.96 8.45
CA LYS A 86 -13.26 -8.18 7.76
C LYS A 86 -14.77 -8.25 7.59
N GLU A 87 -15.51 -7.95 8.65
CA GLU A 87 -16.96 -7.89 8.61
C GLU A 87 -17.45 -6.86 7.60
N ARG A 88 -16.88 -5.64 7.63
CA ARG A 88 -17.24 -4.59 6.68
C ARG A 88 -16.90 -4.96 5.24
N MET A 89 -15.76 -5.58 5.00
CA MET A 89 -15.32 -5.98 3.66
C MET A 89 -16.11 -7.15 3.09
N SER A 90 -16.81 -7.92 3.92
CA SER A 90 -17.72 -8.97 3.45
C SER A 90 -18.92 -8.38 2.70
N ASP A 91 -19.32 -7.16 3.01
CA ASP A 91 -20.34 -6.41 2.30
C ASP A 91 -19.71 -5.55 1.18
N LYS A 92 -19.84 -6.02 -0.05
CA LYS A 92 -19.27 -5.33 -1.23
C LYS A 92 -19.87 -3.95 -1.51
N SER A 93 -20.99 -3.59 -0.90
CA SER A 93 -21.61 -2.28 -1.03
C SER A 93 -20.93 -1.20 -0.19
N LYS A 94 -20.28 -1.59 0.89
CA LYS A 94 -19.66 -0.68 1.86
C LYS A 94 -18.24 -0.27 1.45
N SER A 95 -17.91 0.97 1.71
CA SER A 95 -16.54 1.49 1.57
C SER A 95 -15.66 1.09 2.75
N CYS A 96 -14.39 0.88 2.51
CA CYS A 96 -13.39 0.60 3.55
C CYS A 96 -12.05 1.20 3.16
N VAL A 97 -11.54 2.11 3.98
CA VAL A 97 -10.21 2.69 3.85
C VAL A 97 -9.41 2.36 5.09
N LEU A 98 -8.32 1.64 4.91
CA LEU A 98 -7.41 1.26 5.99
C LEU A 98 -6.12 2.07 5.88
N ILE A 99 -5.77 2.78 6.94
CA ILE A 99 -4.50 3.47 7.10
C ILE A 99 -3.59 2.64 7.99
N SER A 100 -2.38 2.36 7.55
CA SER A 100 -1.41 1.55 8.29
C SER A 100 0.01 2.09 8.15
N THR A 101 0.84 1.86 9.16
CA THR A 101 2.28 2.22 9.13
C THR A 101 3.17 1.11 8.61
N SER A 102 2.71 -0.11 8.63
CA SER A 102 3.39 -1.25 8.04
C SER A 102 2.35 -2.13 7.38
N LEU A 103 2.80 -2.96 6.48
CA LEU A 103 1.98 -4.07 6.08
C LEU A 103 1.56 -4.80 7.33
N VAL A 104 0.28 -4.79 7.53
CA VAL A 104 -0.33 -5.54 8.60
C VAL A 104 0.24 -6.94 8.50
N GLU A 105 0.91 -7.32 9.55
CA GLU A 105 1.71 -8.52 9.66
C GLU A 105 1.04 -9.76 9.07
N ALA A 106 1.87 -10.69 8.66
CA ALA A 106 1.47 -12.00 8.18
C ALA A 106 0.25 -12.56 8.93
N GLY A 107 -0.86 -12.81 8.23
CA GLY A 107 -2.11 -13.29 8.81
C GLY A 107 -3.33 -12.40 8.57
N VAL A 108 -3.16 -11.22 8.03
CA VAL A 108 -4.29 -10.39 7.59
C VAL A 108 -4.63 -10.73 6.16
N ASP A 109 -5.68 -11.47 6.02
CA ASP A 109 -6.22 -11.89 4.73
C ASP A 109 -7.25 -10.88 4.26
N LEU A 110 -6.75 -9.75 3.74
CA LEU A 110 -7.55 -8.66 3.21
C LEU A 110 -7.14 -8.38 1.77
N ASP A 111 -8.11 -8.13 0.93
CA ASP A 111 -7.93 -7.80 -0.47
C ASP A 111 -8.53 -6.42 -0.78
N PHE A 112 -7.73 -5.54 -1.37
CA PHE A 112 -8.11 -4.17 -1.68
C PHE A 112 -8.07 -3.94 -3.19
N ASN A 113 -8.94 -3.07 -3.68
CA ASN A 113 -8.95 -2.64 -5.08
C ASN A 113 -7.79 -1.68 -5.37
N SER A 114 -7.48 -0.80 -4.42
CA SER A 114 -6.42 0.18 -4.54
C SER A 114 -5.50 0.11 -3.33
N VAL A 115 -4.20 0.13 -3.56
CA VAL A 115 -3.18 0.21 -2.52
C VAL A 115 -2.30 1.43 -2.76
N TYR A 116 -2.21 2.28 -1.77
CA TYR A 116 -1.35 3.45 -1.75
C TYR A 116 -0.16 3.16 -0.85
N ARG A 117 1.05 3.20 -1.39
CA ARG A 117 2.28 2.96 -0.64
C ARG A 117 3.20 4.17 -0.72
N GLN A 118 3.49 4.77 0.42
CA GLN A 118 4.54 5.76 0.51
C GLN A 118 5.89 5.13 0.13
N VAL A 119 6.71 5.84 -0.60
CA VAL A 119 7.99 5.34 -1.09
C VAL A 119 8.83 4.79 0.06
N ALA A 120 9.28 3.55 -0.10
CA ALA A 120 10.13 2.82 0.84
C ALA A 120 11.03 1.85 0.06
N GLY A 121 11.63 0.87 0.73
CA GLY A 121 12.41 -0.18 0.07
C GLY A 121 11.58 -1.02 -0.91
N VAL A 122 12.26 -1.65 -1.86
CA VAL A 122 11.63 -2.50 -2.90
C VAL A 122 10.73 -3.58 -2.29
N ASP A 123 11.18 -4.24 -1.23
CA ASP A 123 10.42 -5.28 -0.54
C ASP A 123 9.06 -4.79 -0.04
N SER A 124 9.02 -3.57 0.49
CA SER A 124 7.78 -2.96 0.97
C SER A 124 6.77 -2.71 -0.14
N VAL A 125 7.25 -2.30 -1.33
CA VAL A 125 6.40 -2.09 -2.51
C VAL A 125 5.83 -3.42 -3.00
N ILE A 126 6.65 -4.45 -3.08
CA ILE A 126 6.24 -5.80 -3.48
C ILE A 126 5.20 -6.37 -2.52
N GLN A 127 5.42 -6.23 -1.24
CA GLN A 127 4.47 -6.67 -0.21
C GLN A 127 3.14 -5.90 -0.29
N ALA A 128 3.19 -4.58 -0.53
CA ALA A 128 1.99 -3.77 -0.73
C ALA A 128 1.18 -4.25 -1.94
N ALA A 129 1.86 -4.53 -3.05
CA ALA A 129 1.25 -5.08 -4.25
C ALA A 129 0.55 -6.41 -4.00
N GLY A 130 1.10 -7.25 -3.15
CA GLY A 130 0.52 -8.53 -2.75
C GLY A 130 -0.81 -8.42 -1.98
N ARG A 131 -1.21 -7.21 -1.57
CA ARG A 131 -2.50 -6.92 -0.91
C ARG A 131 -3.54 -6.33 -1.86
N CYS A 132 -3.17 -6.11 -3.11
CA CYS A 132 -4.05 -5.62 -4.14
C CYS A 132 -4.43 -6.78 -5.08
N ASN A 133 -5.73 -7.03 -5.25
CA ASN A 133 -6.25 -8.10 -6.10
C ASN A 133 -5.57 -9.47 -5.83
N ARG A 134 -5.43 -9.80 -4.56
CA ARG A 134 -4.70 -10.99 -4.11
C ARG A 134 -5.24 -12.28 -4.70
N GLU A 135 -6.55 -12.41 -4.74
CA GLU A 135 -7.23 -13.60 -5.26
C GLU A 135 -7.32 -13.60 -6.80
N GLY A 136 -6.99 -12.47 -7.44
CA GLY A 136 -7.05 -12.34 -8.89
C GLY A 136 -8.46 -12.38 -9.48
N ILE A 137 -9.46 -12.09 -8.66
CA ILE A 137 -10.89 -12.09 -9.05
C ILE A 137 -11.26 -10.81 -9.78
N GLU A 138 -10.67 -9.68 -9.37
CA GLU A 138 -10.90 -8.39 -9.99
C GLU A 138 -10.15 -8.25 -11.30
N LYS A 139 -10.73 -7.51 -12.24
CA LYS A 139 -10.04 -7.15 -13.48
C LYS A 139 -8.83 -6.28 -13.16
N LYS A 140 -7.74 -6.49 -13.88
CA LYS A 140 -6.50 -5.74 -13.72
C LYS A 140 -6.72 -4.21 -13.75
N GLU A 141 -7.61 -3.75 -14.62
CA GLU A 141 -7.94 -2.33 -14.78
C GLU A 141 -8.53 -1.69 -13.52
N ASN A 142 -9.16 -2.51 -12.66
CA ASN A 142 -9.75 -2.08 -11.40
C ASN A 142 -8.83 -2.25 -10.20
N SER A 143 -7.61 -2.73 -10.42
CA SER A 143 -6.65 -3.09 -9.36
C SER A 143 -5.39 -2.27 -9.52
N LYS A 144 -5.24 -1.21 -8.72
CA LYS A 144 -4.15 -0.24 -8.86
C LYS A 144 -3.30 -0.15 -7.61
N VAL A 145 -1.98 -0.10 -7.81
CA VAL A 145 -1.00 0.21 -6.78
C VAL A 145 -0.38 1.57 -7.08
N TYR A 146 -0.60 2.51 -6.20
CA TYR A 146 -0.07 3.87 -6.28
C TYR A 146 1.13 4.01 -5.36
N ILE A 147 2.22 4.51 -5.92
CA ILE A 147 3.44 4.80 -5.19
C ILE A 147 3.61 6.30 -5.14
N PHE A 148 3.80 6.83 -3.96
CA PHE A 148 3.85 8.27 -3.73
C PHE A 148 4.86 8.61 -2.63
N ASP A 149 5.22 9.88 -2.57
CA ASP A 149 5.83 10.51 -1.41
C ASP A 149 5.07 11.79 -1.06
N ILE A 150 5.22 12.26 0.15
CA ILE A 150 4.50 13.43 0.65
C ILE A 150 5.44 14.62 0.77
N ASN A 151 5.06 15.75 0.17
CA ASN A 151 5.83 16.98 0.26
C ASN A 151 5.94 17.46 1.71
N GLY A 152 7.15 17.86 2.11
CA GLY A 152 7.42 18.42 3.44
C GLY A 152 7.48 17.42 4.59
N MET A 153 7.23 16.14 4.37
CA MET A 153 7.45 15.09 5.40
C MET A 153 8.88 14.58 5.31
N LYS A 154 9.62 14.71 6.41
CA LYS A 154 10.99 14.20 6.50
C LYS A 154 11.00 12.68 6.36
N THR A 155 11.67 12.19 5.35
CA THR A 155 12.03 10.78 5.24
C THR A 155 13.00 10.42 6.35
N VAL A 156 12.87 9.21 6.89
CA VAL A 156 13.83 8.69 7.88
C VAL A 156 15.21 8.61 7.23
N PRO A 157 16.30 9.04 7.91
CA PRO A 157 17.66 8.94 7.38
C PRO A 157 17.97 7.51 6.90
N GLY A 158 18.45 7.36 5.67
CA GLY A 158 18.72 6.07 5.02
C GLY A 158 17.63 5.57 4.06
N GLN A 159 16.42 6.08 4.11
CA GLN A 159 15.35 5.72 3.16
C GLN A 159 15.46 6.45 1.80
N SER A 160 16.14 7.59 1.74
CA SER A 160 16.31 8.36 0.51
C SER A 160 17.05 7.59 -0.60
N LEU A 161 18.08 6.83 -0.25
CA LEU A 161 18.84 5.99 -1.18
C LEU A 161 18.02 4.79 -1.65
N GLN A 162 17.31 4.13 -0.75
CA GLN A 162 16.41 3.03 -1.07
C GLN A 162 15.22 3.50 -1.93
N SER A 163 14.71 4.70 -1.68
CA SER A 163 13.62 5.25 -2.48
C SER A 163 14.04 5.57 -3.91
N SER A 164 15.27 6.00 -4.14
CA SER A 164 15.81 6.23 -5.49
C SER A 164 15.97 4.94 -6.27
N ILE A 165 16.41 3.86 -5.62
CA ILE A 165 16.51 2.51 -6.20
C ILE A 165 15.11 1.98 -6.55
N THR A 166 14.14 2.16 -5.65
CA THR A 166 12.75 1.75 -5.87
C THR A 166 12.11 2.50 -7.03
N LYS A 167 12.36 3.81 -7.14
CA LYS A 167 11.89 4.63 -8.28
C LYS A 167 12.47 4.14 -9.61
N GLY A 168 13.76 3.81 -9.65
CA GLY A 168 14.41 3.26 -10.83
C GLY A 168 13.81 1.92 -11.26
N LEU A 169 13.61 1.01 -10.31
CA LEU A 169 13.02 -0.31 -10.57
C LEU A 169 11.56 -0.22 -11.04
N LEU A 170 10.78 0.72 -10.52
CA LEU A 170 9.41 0.94 -10.95
C LEU A 170 9.33 1.51 -12.37
N GLN A 171 10.27 2.36 -12.77
CA GLN A 171 10.40 2.81 -14.15
C GLN A 171 10.70 1.62 -15.07
N ASP A 172 11.62 0.76 -14.70
CA ASP A 172 11.98 -0.44 -15.47
C ASP A 172 10.80 -1.42 -15.57
N LEU A 173 10.03 -1.60 -14.48
CA LEU A 173 8.84 -2.45 -14.48
C LEU A 173 7.70 -1.86 -15.33
N SER A 174 7.56 -0.55 -15.40
CA SER A 174 6.56 0.09 -16.25
C SER A 174 6.88 -0.10 -17.74
N LEU A 175 8.17 -0.17 -18.10
CA LEU A 175 8.63 -0.46 -19.46
C LEU A 175 8.38 -1.92 -19.87
N ILE A 176 8.40 -2.86 -18.92
CA ILE A 176 8.11 -4.29 -19.18
C ILE A 176 6.62 -4.53 -19.48
N HIS A 177 5.74 -3.65 -19.05
CA HIS A 177 4.29 -3.75 -19.29
C HIS A 177 3.82 -3.14 -20.62
N ILE A 178 4.69 -2.46 -21.36
CA ILE A 178 4.40 -1.84 -22.68
C ILE A 178 4.69 -2.79 -23.85
N SER A 179 5.34 -3.93 -23.62
CA SER A 179 5.64 -4.94 -24.62
C SER A 179 4.64 -6.09 -24.65
#